data_5db9978e884b4c6cfdb1e3abeb8b0976
#
_entry.id   5db9978e884b4c6cfdb1e3abeb8b0976
#
_cell.length_a   1.000
_cell.length_b   1.000
_cell.length_c   1.000
_cell.angle_alpha   90.00
_cell.angle_beta   90.00
_cell.angle_gamma   90.00
#
_symmetry.space_group_name_H-M   'P 1'
#
loop_
_entity.id
_entity.type
_entity.pdbx_description
1 polymer ?
#
loop_
_entity_poly.entity_id
_entity_poly.type
_entity_poly.pdbx_seq_one_letter_code
_entity_poly.pdbx_strand_id
1 'polypeptide(L)'
;LGDVYKRQAYNSGHAGSMSTGHGNTARDMLLRMETMLLMGMDIPLSAIRRQIASGIDILVHLGRMRDKTRKVLEIAEITGFSEGEITTRTLYAFEEDENSTREKVSGKLEKKGELCHVEKLEAAGFG
;
A
#
# COMPACT_ATOMS: atom_id res chain seq x y z
N LEU A 1 16.29 9.85 -4.56
CA LEU A 1 17.36 8.84 -4.43
C LEU A 1 16.95 7.68 -3.52
N GLY A 2 16.38 7.98 -2.34
CA GLY A 2 15.94 6.93 -1.42
C GLY A 2 14.92 5.99 -2.03
N ASP A 3 13.99 6.51 -2.81
CA ASP A 3 12.94 5.68 -3.42
C ASP A 3 13.47 4.78 -4.54
N VAL A 4 14.50 5.22 -5.26
CA VAL A 4 15.17 4.40 -6.26
C VAL A 4 15.86 3.22 -5.57
N TYR A 5 16.55 3.46 -4.46
CA TYR A 5 17.16 2.40 -3.66
C TYR A 5 16.15 1.41 -3.11
N LYS A 6 15.04 1.91 -2.59
CA LYS A 6 13.97 1.07 -2.05
C LYS A 6 13.39 0.18 -3.13
N ARG A 7 13.13 0.74 -4.31
CA ARG A 7 12.63 -0.03 -5.44
C ARG A 7 13.61 -1.13 -5.85
N GLN A 8 14.92 -0.82 -5.89
CA GLN A 8 15.93 -1.80 -6.21
C GLN A 8 15.98 -2.93 -5.17
N ALA A 9 15.84 -2.61 -3.90
CA ALA A 9 15.78 -3.61 -2.83
C ALA A 9 14.57 -4.53 -3.00
N TYR A 10 13.41 -3.98 -3.32
CA TYR A 10 12.19 -4.77 -3.54
C TYR A 10 12.33 -5.75 -4.71
N ASN A 11 13.09 -5.39 -5.74
CA ASN A 11 13.20 -6.19 -6.95
C ASN A 11 14.49 -7.01 -7.05
N SER A 12 15.36 -6.95 -6.04
CA SER A 12 16.64 -7.67 -6.06
C SER A 12 16.62 -9.01 -5.32
N GLY A 13 15.45 -9.53 -5.00
CA GLY A 13 15.31 -10.83 -4.34
C GLY A 13 15.40 -10.79 -2.82
N HIS A 14 15.44 -9.62 -2.22
CA HIS A 14 15.39 -9.49 -0.76
C HIS A 14 13.97 -9.76 -0.28
N ALA A 15 13.78 -10.88 0.41
CA ALA A 15 12.50 -11.21 1.01
C ALA A 15 12.25 -10.36 2.26
N GLY A 16 11.07 -9.77 2.37
CA GLY A 16 10.64 -9.07 3.56
C GLY A 16 11.30 -7.71 3.79
N SER A 17 10.98 -6.72 2.96
CA SER A 17 11.39 -5.34 3.19
C SER A 17 10.20 -4.48 3.58
N MET A 18 10.45 -3.40 4.33
CA MET A 18 9.44 -2.44 4.76
C MET A 18 9.93 -1.02 4.51
N SER A 19 9.01 -0.14 4.18
CA SER A 19 9.31 1.26 3.92
C SER A 19 8.12 2.14 4.23
N THR A 20 8.35 3.44 4.43
CA THR A 20 7.31 4.41 4.71
C THR A 20 7.23 5.48 3.63
N GLY A 21 6.05 6.06 3.47
CA GLY A 21 5.80 7.15 2.55
C GLY A 21 4.63 7.99 3.07
N HIS A 22 4.26 9.02 2.32
CA HIS A 22 3.17 9.92 2.70
C HIS A 22 2.11 9.96 1.62
N GLY A 23 0.85 10.02 2.03
CA GLY A 23 -0.28 10.13 1.12
C GLY A 23 -1.59 10.15 1.89
N ASN A 24 -2.65 10.63 1.26
CA ASN A 24 -3.97 10.71 1.88
C ASN A 24 -4.76 9.40 1.77
N THR A 25 -4.39 8.55 0.81
CA THR A 25 -4.96 7.23 0.61
C THR A 25 -3.85 6.31 0.12
N ALA A 26 -4.11 5.00 0.09
CA ALA A 26 -3.15 4.04 -0.46
C ALA A 26 -2.87 4.35 -1.93
N ARG A 27 -3.90 4.71 -2.70
CA ARG A 27 -3.73 5.06 -4.11
C ARG A 27 -2.91 6.34 -4.28
N ASP A 28 -3.12 7.34 -3.42
CA ASP A 28 -2.34 8.58 -3.44
C ASP A 28 -0.86 8.29 -3.14
N MET A 29 -0.58 7.37 -2.22
CA MET A 29 0.78 6.95 -1.92
C MET A 29 1.46 6.32 -3.15
N LEU A 30 0.73 5.51 -3.90
CA LEU A 30 1.24 4.91 -5.14
C LEU A 30 1.54 5.98 -6.18
N LEU A 31 0.64 6.94 -6.36
CA LEU A 31 0.84 8.04 -7.32
C LEU A 31 2.07 8.88 -6.96
N ARG A 32 2.26 9.16 -5.68
CA ARG A 32 3.43 9.91 -5.22
C ARG A 32 4.72 9.12 -5.43
N MET A 33 4.69 7.81 -5.19
CA MET A 33 5.83 6.93 -5.44
C MET A 33 6.18 6.91 -6.93
N GLU A 34 5.18 6.81 -7.82
CA GLU A 34 5.39 6.89 -9.26
C GLU A 34 6.08 8.20 -9.65
N THR A 35 5.59 9.33 -9.13
CA THR A 35 6.15 10.65 -9.40
C THR A 35 7.61 10.73 -8.96
N MET A 36 7.92 10.26 -7.76
CA MET A 36 9.29 10.28 -7.24
C MET A 36 10.24 9.43 -8.10
N LEU A 37 9.79 8.26 -8.53
CA LEU A 37 10.60 7.38 -9.37
C LEU A 37 10.79 7.97 -10.77
N LEU A 38 9.78 8.63 -11.33
CA LEU A 38 9.90 9.33 -12.62
C LEU A 38 10.96 10.42 -12.56
N MET A 39 11.04 11.14 -11.44
CA MET A 39 12.04 12.19 -11.27
C MET A 39 13.45 11.66 -11.14
N GLY A 40 13.61 10.43 -10.67
CA GLY A 40 14.92 9.82 -10.46
C GLY A 40 15.37 8.85 -11.55
N MET A 41 14.53 8.54 -12.51
CA MET A 41 14.80 7.51 -13.52
C MET A 41 14.28 7.93 -14.88
N ASP A 42 15.07 7.63 -15.92
CA ASP A 42 14.70 7.90 -17.32
C ASP A 42 14.11 6.63 -17.94
N ILE A 43 12.94 6.21 -17.44
CA ILE A 43 12.22 5.06 -17.97
C ILE A 43 10.74 5.41 -18.10
N PRO A 44 9.99 4.71 -18.98
CA PRO A 44 8.56 4.96 -19.16
C PRO A 44 7.75 4.72 -17.88
N LEU A 45 6.67 5.48 -17.72
CA LEU A 45 5.77 5.34 -16.57
C LEU A 45 5.23 3.92 -16.43
N SER A 46 4.90 3.26 -17.55
CA SER A 46 4.41 1.87 -17.50
C SER A 46 5.43 0.90 -16.90
N ALA A 47 6.73 1.12 -17.19
CA ALA A 47 7.80 0.30 -16.61
C ALA A 47 7.93 0.56 -15.11
N ILE A 48 7.80 1.82 -14.67
CA ILE A 48 7.82 2.20 -13.26
C ILE A 48 6.67 1.51 -12.51
N ARG A 49 5.46 1.60 -13.05
CA ARG A 49 4.27 0.98 -12.45
C ARG A 49 4.42 -0.54 -12.35
N ARG A 50 4.96 -1.18 -13.37
CA ARG A 50 5.20 -2.62 -13.36
C ARG A 50 6.19 -3.01 -12.27
N GLN A 51 7.25 -2.22 -12.08
CA GLN A 51 8.24 -2.47 -11.04
C GLN A 51 7.65 -2.27 -9.64
N ILE A 52 6.83 -1.25 -9.44
CA ILE A 52 6.12 -1.06 -8.17
C ILE A 52 5.21 -2.25 -7.89
N ALA A 53 4.44 -2.68 -8.89
CA ALA A 53 3.52 -3.80 -8.74
C ALA A 53 4.23 -5.12 -8.42
N SER A 54 5.44 -5.32 -8.93
CA SER A 54 6.21 -6.54 -8.65
C SER A 54 6.98 -6.46 -7.33
N GLY A 55 7.29 -5.26 -6.86
CA GLY A 55 8.14 -5.08 -5.67
C GLY A 55 7.39 -4.85 -4.37
N ILE A 56 6.15 -4.41 -4.43
CA ILE A 56 5.33 -4.10 -3.24
C ILE A 56 4.15 -5.06 -3.19
N ASP A 57 3.95 -5.69 -2.04
CA ASP A 57 2.84 -6.64 -1.85
C ASP A 57 1.66 -5.99 -1.13
N ILE A 58 1.93 -5.26 -0.04
CA ILE A 58 0.92 -4.72 0.84
C ILE A 58 1.21 -3.24 1.12
N LEU A 59 0.15 -2.43 1.10
CA LEU A 59 0.19 -1.05 1.55
C LEU A 59 -0.66 -0.90 2.80
N VAL A 60 -0.09 -0.28 3.82
CA VAL A 60 -0.81 0.06 5.06
C VAL A 60 -0.88 1.57 5.13
N HIS A 61 -2.09 2.12 5.04
CA HIS A 61 -2.31 3.56 5.12
C HIS A 61 -2.76 3.95 6.52
N LEU A 62 -1.96 4.79 7.17
CA LEU A 62 -2.28 5.35 8.48
C LEU A 62 -2.68 6.80 8.30
N GLY A 63 -3.67 7.23 9.07
CA GLY A 63 -4.13 8.60 9.02
C GLY A 63 -4.36 9.18 10.40
N ARG A 64 -4.29 10.51 10.47
CA ARG A 64 -4.64 11.24 11.67
C ARG A 64 -6.11 11.60 11.60
N MET A 65 -6.84 11.22 12.63
CA MET A 65 -8.28 11.46 12.70
C MET A 65 -8.57 12.86 13.24
N ARG A 66 -9.83 13.29 13.15
CA ARG A 66 -10.25 14.60 13.63
C ARG A 66 -10.06 14.80 15.14
N ASP A 67 -10.02 13.71 15.90
CA ASP A 67 -9.74 13.74 17.34
C ASP A 67 -8.24 13.69 17.66
N LYS A 68 -7.39 13.87 16.64
CA LYS A 68 -5.94 13.85 16.70
C LYS A 68 -5.31 12.48 16.99
N THR A 69 -6.10 11.42 17.04
CA THR A 69 -5.56 10.07 17.13
C THR A 69 -5.09 9.59 15.77
N ARG A 70 -4.15 8.65 15.75
CA ARG A 70 -3.70 8.01 14.52
C ARG A 70 -4.26 6.60 14.47
N LYS A 71 -4.75 6.22 13.30
CA LYS A 71 -5.35 4.91 13.11
C LYS A 71 -4.94 4.35 11.75
N VAL A 72 -4.95 3.03 11.65
CA VAL A 72 -4.83 2.36 10.35
C VAL A 72 -6.17 2.57 9.64
N LEU A 73 -6.13 3.25 8.50
CA LEU A 73 -7.34 3.58 7.74
C LEU A 73 -7.63 2.55 6.66
N GLU A 74 -6.57 1.99 6.06
CA GLU A 74 -6.73 1.03 4.98
C GLU A 74 -5.53 0.10 4.92
N ILE A 75 -5.80 -1.17 4.63
CA ILE A 75 -4.79 -2.15 4.26
C ILE A 75 -5.18 -2.65 2.88
N ALA A 76 -4.29 -2.46 1.90
CA ALA A 76 -4.55 -2.83 0.52
C ALA A 76 -3.43 -3.74 0.00
N GLU A 77 -3.81 -4.72 -0.80
CA GLU A 77 -2.88 -5.57 -1.52
C GLU A 77 -2.67 -5.02 -2.92
N ILE A 78 -1.43 -5.02 -3.40
CA ILE A 78 -1.15 -4.78 -4.80
C ILE A 78 -1.28 -6.12 -5.52
N THR A 79 -2.32 -6.25 -6.34
CA THR A 79 -2.65 -7.52 -6.99
C THR A 79 -1.91 -7.72 -8.31
N GLY A 80 -1.40 -6.64 -8.91
CA GLY A 80 -0.63 -6.76 -10.14
C GLY A 80 -0.64 -5.49 -10.96
N PHE A 81 -0.44 -5.67 -12.26
CA PHE A 81 -0.39 -4.60 -13.24
C PHE A 81 -1.22 -5.03 -14.43
N SER A 82 -2.17 -4.20 -14.83
CA SER A 82 -3.07 -4.50 -15.93
C SER A 82 -3.45 -3.22 -16.67
N GLU A 83 -3.47 -3.30 -18.00
CA GLU A 83 -3.86 -2.18 -18.87
C GLU A 83 -3.10 -0.89 -18.58
N GLY A 84 -1.82 -1.01 -18.25
CA GLY A 84 -0.96 0.14 -17.98
C GLY A 84 -1.08 0.70 -16.58
N GLU A 85 -1.86 0.10 -15.70
CA GLU A 85 -2.06 0.59 -14.34
C GLU A 85 -1.83 -0.47 -13.27
N ILE A 86 -1.44 -0.02 -12.08
CA ILE A 86 -1.31 -0.88 -10.91
C ILE A 86 -2.71 -1.22 -10.40
N THR A 87 -2.95 -2.50 -10.21
CA THR A 87 -4.23 -2.96 -9.64
C THR A 87 -4.08 -3.25 -8.16
N THR A 88 -5.08 -2.85 -7.39
CA THR A 88 -5.08 -2.99 -5.94
C THR A 88 -6.39 -3.60 -5.46
N ARG A 89 -6.35 -4.18 -4.27
CA ARG A 89 -7.53 -4.73 -3.61
C ARG A 89 -7.52 -4.31 -2.15
N THR A 90 -8.57 -3.67 -1.70
CA THR A 90 -8.70 -3.30 -0.29
C THR A 90 -9.01 -4.54 0.53
N LEU A 91 -8.16 -4.84 1.51
CA LEU A 91 -8.35 -5.97 2.40
C LEU A 91 -9.10 -5.55 3.67
N TYR A 92 -8.73 -4.40 4.21
CA TYR A 92 -9.34 -3.82 5.41
C TYR A 92 -9.50 -2.33 5.23
N ALA A 93 -10.60 -1.79 5.76
CA ALA A 93 -10.84 -0.35 5.80
C ALA A 93 -11.44 0.02 7.15
N PHE A 94 -11.03 1.17 7.68
CA PHE A 94 -11.56 1.67 8.93
C PHE A 94 -12.99 2.17 8.75
N GLU A 95 -13.89 1.70 9.59
CA GLU A 95 -15.28 2.12 9.62
C GLU A 95 -15.61 2.74 10.97
N GLU A 96 -16.11 3.96 10.96
CA GLU A 96 -16.61 4.59 12.16
C GLU A 96 -17.92 3.92 12.58
N ASP A 97 -18.13 3.79 13.88
CA ASP A 97 -19.36 3.23 14.41
C ASP A 97 -20.30 4.32 14.97
N GLU A 98 -21.44 3.90 15.49
CA GLU A 98 -22.44 4.82 16.01
C GLU A 98 -22.01 5.58 17.26
N ASN A 99 -20.94 5.13 17.92
CA ASN A 99 -20.37 5.79 19.10
C ASN A 99 -19.41 6.91 18.69
N SER A 100 -19.12 7.05 17.42
CA SER A 100 -18.22 8.09 16.91
C SER A 100 -18.92 9.45 17.00
N THR A 101 -18.21 10.45 17.48
CA THR A 101 -18.71 11.81 17.62
C THR A 101 -17.81 12.78 16.87
N ARG A 102 -18.22 14.07 16.82
CA ARG A 102 -17.41 15.10 16.21
C ARG A 102 -16.05 15.27 16.90
N GLU A 103 -16.01 15.02 18.21
CA GLU A 103 -14.81 15.22 19.03
C GLU A 103 -13.99 13.95 19.26
N LYS A 104 -14.60 12.79 19.09
CA LYS A 104 -13.95 11.51 19.31
C LYS A 104 -14.34 10.51 18.22
N VAL A 105 -13.31 9.92 17.61
CA VAL A 105 -13.52 8.89 16.60
C VAL A 105 -13.54 7.52 17.26
N SER A 106 -14.60 6.77 17.01
CA SER A 106 -14.77 5.39 17.45
C SER A 106 -15.08 4.51 16.24
N GLY A 107 -14.50 3.34 16.20
CA GLY A 107 -14.70 2.41 15.11
C GLY A 107 -13.66 1.31 15.10
N LYS A 108 -13.65 0.55 14.03
CA LYS A 108 -12.71 -0.56 13.89
C LYS A 108 -12.33 -0.77 12.43
N LEU A 109 -11.24 -1.49 12.25
CA LEU A 109 -10.78 -1.93 10.94
C LEU A 109 -11.63 -3.14 10.52
N GLU A 110 -12.39 -3.00 9.44
CA GLU A 110 -13.27 -4.05 8.96
C GLU A 110 -12.70 -4.73 7.71
N LYS A 111 -12.87 -6.03 7.64
CA LYS A 111 -12.43 -6.82 6.50
C LYS A 111 -13.31 -6.52 5.28
N LYS A 112 -12.67 -6.16 4.15
CA LYS A 112 -13.35 -5.84 2.90
C LYS A 112 -13.04 -6.83 1.79
N GLY A 113 -11.97 -7.61 1.90
CA GLY A 113 -11.59 -8.56 0.86
C GLY A 113 -10.64 -9.62 1.36
N GLU A 114 -10.40 -10.59 0.51
CA GLU A 114 -9.47 -11.68 0.78
C GLU A 114 -8.13 -11.43 0.09
N LEU A 115 -7.06 -11.91 0.71
CA LEU A 115 -5.73 -11.83 0.14
C LEU A 115 -5.70 -12.63 -1.18
N CYS A 116 -5.23 -11.98 -2.24
CA CYS A 116 -5.20 -12.58 -3.58
C CYS A 116 -3.95 -13.44 -3.79
N HIS A 117 -2.78 -12.93 -3.37
CA HIS A 117 -1.51 -13.64 -3.53
C HIS A 117 -1.10 -14.31 -2.22
N VAL A 118 -1.35 -15.61 -2.12
CA VAL A 118 -1.09 -16.38 -0.90
C VAL A 118 0.15 -17.29 -1.00
N GLU A 119 0.82 -17.30 -2.14
CA GLU A 119 1.93 -18.22 -2.41
C GLU A 119 3.05 -18.07 -1.39
N LYS A 120 3.38 -16.84 -1.01
CA LYS A 120 4.43 -16.59 -0.02
C LYS A 120 4.04 -17.13 1.35
N LEU A 121 2.77 -17.02 1.72
CA LEU A 121 2.27 -17.54 2.99
C LEU A 121 2.25 -19.05 3.00
N GLU A 122 1.83 -19.65 1.91
CA GLU A 122 1.82 -21.11 1.76
C GLU A 122 3.24 -21.66 1.82
N ALA A 123 4.19 -21.01 1.15
CA ALA A 123 5.60 -21.40 1.19
C ALA A 123 6.20 -21.29 2.60
N ALA A 124 5.68 -20.36 3.42
CA ALA A 124 6.11 -20.17 4.80
C ALA A 124 5.36 -21.07 5.81
N GLY A 125 4.40 -21.87 5.34
CA GLY A 125 3.67 -22.81 6.19
C GLY A 125 2.39 -22.26 6.81
N PHE A 126 1.87 -21.14 6.31
CA PHE A 126 0.62 -20.52 6.80
C PHE A 126 -0.60 -20.89 5.97
N GLY A 127 -0.50 -21.90 5.18
CA GLY A 127 -1.52 -22.32 4.24
C GLY A 127 -2.88 -22.72 4.80
#